data_f27b88a9488bcfbef92a60c0a294418d
#
_entry.id   f27b88a9488bcfbef92a60c0a294418d
#
_cell.length_a   1.000
_cell.length_b   1.000
_cell.length_c   1.000
_cell.angle_alpha   90.00
_cell.angle_beta   90.00
_cell.angle_gamma   90.00
#
_symmetry.space_group_name_H-M   'P 1'
#
loop_
_entity.id
_entity.type
_entity.pdbx_description
1 polymer ?
#
loop_
_entity_poly.entity_id
_entity_poly.type
_entity_poly.pdbx_seq_one_letter_code
_entity_poly.pdbx_strand_id
1 'polypeptide(L)'
;MTDLATTVTVIDACGRASVPVLLISDPGMGKSSLVRGLAAAEGVPCETVLGSIREPADVAGLPVITPTGVVLSPPAWATRLTEAEGGYLFLDELTTSPPAVQAAMLAVALDRVVGDLTLPRAVRVVAGANPPDRAADGWELSPPLANRFAHVQYLPSVDEWIDGTTVGWSAPPASRAITADPTRVETVKALVTGFIRTRPEHLHAFPRTAEGTGGPWPSRRTWTMLAAALANVRDDDAASRQALAFGLVGEGVGVEFLTWAEQADLPDPAAVVADPSIVDWTGRADRVWAVLSAVVGWAASAGTVESWRSAWGPLLAAAE
;
A
#
# COMPACT_ATOMS: atom_id res chain seq x y z
N MET A 1 -2.25 16.61 2.35
CA MET A 1 -1.16 16.50 3.36
C MET A 1 -1.66 15.61 4.46
N THR A 2 -0.88 14.65 4.89
CA THR A 2 -1.28 13.65 5.88
C THR A 2 -0.66 14.01 7.24
N ASP A 3 -1.49 14.04 8.29
CA ASP A 3 -1.04 14.12 9.67
C ASP A 3 -0.33 12.83 10.12
N LEU A 4 0.29 12.86 11.28
CA LEU A 4 1.05 11.74 11.81
C LEU A 4 0.17 10.49 12.01
N ALA A 5 -1.05 10.66 12.56
CA ALA A 5 -1.94 9.54 12.83
C ALA A 5 -2.44 8.85 11.54
N THR A 6 -2.74 9.63 10.51
CA THR A 6 -3.10 9.13 9.17
C THR A 6 -1.90 8.43 8.53
N THR A 7 -0.69 9.03 8.61
CA THR A 7 0.53 8.43 8.08
C THR A 7 0.81 7.07 8.71
N VAL A 8 0.71 6.96 10.04
CA VAL A 8 0.89 5.69 10.77
C VAL A 8 -0.15 4.65 10.33
N THR A 9 -1.40 5.06 10.19
CA THR A 9 -2.48 4.16 9.74
C THR A 9 -2.24 3.65 8.32
N VAL A 10 -1.80 4.52 7.41
CA VAL A 10 -1.48 4.14 6.03
C VAL A 10 -0.28 3.19 5.97
N ILE A 11 0.78 3.44 6.74
CA ILE A 11 1.94 2.53 6.81
C ILE A 11 1.51 1.14 7.30
N ASP A 12 0.68 1.06 8.35
CA ASP A 12 0.22 -0.22 8.88
C ASP A 12 -0.72 -0.94 7.90
N ALA A 13 -1.71 -0.25 7.33
CA ALA A 13 -2.62 -0.82 6.35
C ALA A 13 -1.89 -1.36 5.11
N CYS A 14 -0.91 -0.60 4.60
CA CYS A 14 -0.03 -1.02 3.51
C CYS A 14 0.84 -2.22 3.92
N GLY A 15 1.40 -2.21 5.14
CA GLY A 15 2.21 -3.30 5.67
C GLY A 15 1.44 -4.62 5.72
N ARG A 16 0.18 -4.60 6.20
CA ARG A 16 -0.73 -5.76 6.22
C ARG A 16 -1.05 -6.29 4.81
N ALA A 17 -1.08 -5.39 3.83
CA ALA A 17 -1.30 -5.72 2.42
C ALA A 17 0.00 -6.06 1.66
N SER A 18 1.16 -6.03 2.31
CA SER A 18 2.49 -6.16 1.69
C SER A 18 2.73 -5.11 0.58
N VAL A 19 2.17 -3.92 0.72
CA VAL A 19 2.34 -2.77 -0.17
C VAL A 19 3.45 -1.88 0.37
N PRO A 20 4.53 -1.61 -0.37
CA PRO A 20 5.57 -0.71 0.08
C PRO A 20 5.10 0.75 0.08
N VAL A 21 5.54 1.52 1.07
CA VAL A 21 5.18 2.94 1.26
C VAL A 21 6.38 3.82 0.95
N LEU A 22 6.15 4.93 0.26
CA LEU A 22 7.13 5.99 0.03
C LEU A 22 6.73 7.24 0.80
N LEU A 23 7.49 7.57 1.84
CA LEU A 23 7.33 8.82 2.60
C LEU A 23 8.07 9.95 1.89
N ILE A 24 7.34 10.95 1.46
CA ILE A 24 7.88 12.13 0.77
C ILE A 24 7.75 13.33 1.71
N SER A 25 8.86 13.96 2.04
CA SER A 25 8.89 15.22 2.79
C SER A 25 10.25 15.89 2.66
N ASP A 26 10.33 17.15 3.07
CA ASP A 26 11.58 17.87 3.16
C ASP A 26 12.60 17.11 4.04
N PRO A 27 13.91 17.33 3.84
CA PRO A 27 14.94 16.83 4.74
C PRO A 27 14.70 17.31 6.18
N GLY A 28 15.00 16.45 7.15
CA GLY A 28 14.88 16.80 8.57
C GLY A 28 13.47 16.69 9.17
N MET A 29 12.45 16.28 8.39
CA MET A 29 11.07 16.15 8.88
C MET A 29 10.83 14.89 9.75
N GLY A 30 11.85 14.08 10.03
CA GLY A 30 11.76 12.97 10.96
C GLY A 30 11.26 11.63 10.37
N LYS A 31 11.31 11.43 9.04
CA LYS A 31 10.93 10.16 8.38
C LYS A 31 11.56 8.93 9.04
N SER A 32 12.88 8.94 9.20
CA SER A 32 13.66 7.84 9.79
C SER A 32 13.29 7.62 11.27
N SER A 33 13.03 8.69 12.01
CA SER A 33 12.61 8.63 13.41
C SER A 33 11.21 8.03 13.55
N LEU A 34 10.29 8.37 12.66
CA LEU A 34 8.96 7.79 12.61
C LEU A 34 9.02 6.27 12.43
N VAL A 35 9.74 5.79 11.42
CA VAL A 35 9.79 4.34 11.13
C VAL A 35 10.45 3.57 12.27
N ARG A 36 11.53 4.09 12.86
CA ARG A 36 12.15 3.49 14.05
C ARG A 36 11.23 3.51 15.26
N GLY A 37 10.48 4.60 15.45
CA GLY A 37 9.49 4.71 16.53
C GLY A 37 8.37 3.69 16.39
N LEU A 38 7.87 3.44 15.18
CA LEU A 38 6.88 2.40 14.90
C LEU A 38 7.41 1.01 15.26
N ALA A 39 8.61 0.69 14.80
CA ALA A 39 9.23 -0.59 15.10
C ALA A 39 9.47 -0.79 16.61
N ALA A 40 9.92 0.25 17.30
CA ALA A 40 10.12 0.22 18.75
C ALA A 40 8.81 0.03 19.51
N ALA A 41 7.73 0.71 19.10
CA ALA A 41 6.42 0.58 19.72
C ALA A 41 5.82 -0.83 19.53
N GLU A 42 6.12 -1.50 18.43
CA GLU A 42 5.70 -2.87 18.14
C GLU A 42 6.68 -3.94 18.69
N GLY A 43 7.84 -3.53 19.19
CA GLY A 43 8.86 -4.45 19.70
C GLY A 43 9.53 -5.32 18.62
N VAL A 44 9.58 -4.82 17.37
CA VAL A 44 10.16 -5.53 16.22
C VAL A 44 11.41 -4.81 15.69
N PRO A 45 12.32 -5.51 14.98
CA PRO A 45 13.52 -4.89 14.43
C PRO A 45 13.18 -3.86 13.34
N CYS A 46 14.04 -2.83 13.26
CA CYS A 46 14.05 -1.86 12.17
C CYS A 46 15.44 -1.82 11.53
N GLU A 47 15.51 -2.21 10.28
CA GLU A 47 16.74 -2.14 9.50
C GLU A 47 16.68 -0.95 8.55
N THR A 48 17.70 -0.12 8.56
CA THR A 48 17.80 1.05 7.69
C THR A 48 18.90 0.84 6.64
N VAL A 49 18.51 0.96 5.38
CA VAL A 49 19.45 0.95 4.24
C VAL A 49 19.48 2.36 3.66
N LEU A 50 20.60 3.06 3.87
CA LEU A 50 20.83 4.40 3.36
C LEU A 50 21.43 4.32 1.95
N GLY A 51 20.62 4.58 0.93
CA GLY A 51 20.99 4.29 -0.45
C GLY A 51 22.05 5.18 -1.04
N SER A 52 22.21 6.41 -0.56
CA SER A 52 23.21 7.37 -1.06
C SER A 52 24.68 6.95 -0.85
N ILE A 53 24.92 6.05 0.12
CA ILE A 53 26.28 5.56 0.46
C ILE A 53 26.48 4.08 0.15
N ARG A 54 25.58 3.44 -0.58
CA ARG A 54 25.62 2.01 -0.88
C ARG A 54 25.96 1.73 -2.32
N GLU A 55 26.59 0.58 -2.52
CA GLU A 55 26.72 -0.07 -3.82
C GLU A 55 25.54 -1.03 -4.07
N PRO A 56 25.18 -1.34 -5.32
CA PRO A 56 24.09 -2.28 -5.62
C PRO A 56 24.23 -3.63 -4.91
N ALA A 57 25.44 -4.14 -4.75
CA ALA A 57 25.72 -5.40 -4.08
C ALA A 57 25.42 -5.37 -2.56
N ASP A 58 25.51 -4.20 -1.92
CA ASP A 58 25.17 -4.02 -0.50
C ASP A 58 23.66 -4.18 -0.26
N VAL A 59 22.87 -4.02 -1.30
CA VAL A 59 21.42 -4.13 -1.29
C VAL A 59 20.96 -5.49 -1.85
N ALA A 60 21.50 -5.88 -3.01
CA ALA A 60 21.08 -7.08 -3.74
C ALA A 60 21.76 -8.37 -3.27
N GLY A 61 22.84 -8.28 -2.49
CA GLY A 61 23.67 -9.41 -2.06
C GLY A 61 24.94 -9.58 -2.88
N LEU A 62 25.90 -10.23 -2.29
CA LEU A 62 27.24 -10.46 -2.87
C LEU A 62 27.35 -11.85 -3.49
N PRO A 63 27.86 -12.00 -4.73
CA PRO A 63 28.16 -13.30 -5.28
C PRO A 63 29.33 -13.96 -4.53
N VAL A 64 29.11 -15.15 -4.01
CA VAL A 64 30.11 -15.96 -3.30
C VAL A 64 30.29 -17.27 -4.02
N ILE A 65 31.54 -17.62 -4.32
CA ILE A 65 31.88 -18.90 -4.94
C ILE A 65 31.90 -19.98 -3.84
N THR A 66 31.10 -21.01 -4.02
CA THR A 66 31.03 -22.19 -3.15
C THR A 66 31.44 -23.44 -3.92
N PRO A 67 31.71 -24.56 -3.25
CA PRO A 67 32.02 -25.83 -3.93
C PRO A 67 30.91 -26.32 -4.87
N THR A 68 29.66 -25.85 -4.67
CA THR A 68 28.48 -26.25 -5.43
C THR A 68 28.07 -25.22 -6.49
N GLY A 69 28.75 -24.07 -6.59
CA GLY A 69 28.45 -23.00 -7.54
C GLY A 69 28.54 -21.61 -6.94
N VAL A 70 27.92 -20.63 -7.61
CA VAL A 70 27.83 -19.25 -7.10
C VAL A 70 26.50 -19.09 -6.39
N VAL A 71 26.54 -18.55 -5.17
CA VAL A 71 25.38 -18.15 -4.38
C VAL A 71 25.41 -16.64 -4.17
N LEU A 72 24.24 -16.01 -4.11
CA LEU A 72 24.12 -14.59 -3.77
C LEU A 72 23.92 -14.47 -2.26
N SER A 73 25.01 -14.21 -1.52
CA SER A 73 24.97 -14.07 -0.06
C SER A 73 24.21 -12.80 0.33
N PRO A 74 23.13 -12.91 1.12
CA PRO A 74 22.35 -11.75 1.55
C PRO A 74 23.15 -10.91 2.55
N PRO A 75 22.92 -9.57 2.58
CA PRO A 75 23.50 -8.70 3.60
C PRO A 75 22.87 -8.98 4.97
N ALA A 76 23.63 -8.69 6.04
CA ALA A 76 23.25 -8.99 7.42
C ALA A 76 21.90 -8.40 7.87
N TRP A 77 21.50 -7.24 7.32
CA TRP A 77 20.20 -6.63 7.62
C TRP A 77 19.03 -7.53 7.14
N ALA A 78 19.18 -8.17 5.98
CA ALA A 78 18.15 -9.06 5.44
C ALA A 78 18.04 -10.35 6.28
N THR A 79 19.17 -10.89 6.71
CA THR A 79 19.22 -12.06 7.61
C THR A 79 18.52 -11.76 8.94
N ARG A 80 18.81 -10.60 9.58
CA ARG A 80 18.17 -10.20 10.84
C ARG A 80 16.66 -10.08 10.73
N LEU A 81 16.14 -9.46 9.66
CA LEU A 81 14.68 -9.36 9.42
C LEU A 81 14.04 -10.72 9.18
N THR A 82 14.77 -11.63 8.53
CA THR A 82 14.26 -12.99 8.28
C THR A 82 14.25 -13.83 9.55
N GLU A 83 15.30 -13.77 10.36
CA GLU A 83 15.39 -14.47 11.65
C GLU A 83 14.33 -13.97 12.65
N ALA A 84 13.97 -12.69 12.58
CA ALA A 84 12.91 -12.09 13.39
C ALA A 84 11.51 -12.37 12.82
N GLU A 85 11.40 -13.03 11.66
CA GLU A 85 10.15 -13.31 10.95
C GLU A 85 9.29 -12.06 10.66
N GLY A 86 9.86 -10.86 10.71
CA GLY A 86 9.16 -9.59 10.47
C GLY A 86 9.98 -8.37 10.87
N GLY A 87 9.33 -7.20 10.87
CA GLY A 87 9.95 -5.93 11.22
C GLY A 87 9.77 -4.86 10.15
N TYR A 88 10.59 -3.82 10.23
CA TYR A 88 10.60 -2.72 9.27
C TYR A 88 11.89 -2.70 8.47
N LEU A 89 11.78 -2.63 7.16
CA LEU A 89 12.87 -2.27 6.26
C LEU A 89 12.66 -0.82 5.82
N PHE A 90 13.56 0.07 6.23
CA PHE A 90 13.54 1.46 5.83
C PHE A 90 14.62 1.73 4.78
N LEU A 91 14.19 2.01 3.56
CA LEU A 91 15.03 2.38 2.42
C LEU A 91 15.14 3.91 2.36
N ASP A 92 16.15 4.47 3.01
CA ASP A 92 16.29 5.93 3.14
C ASP A 92 17.03 6.53 1.95
N GLU A 93 16.72 7.80 1.67
CA GLU A 93 17.32 8.59 0.61
C GLU A 93 17.16 7.97 -0.80
N LEU A 94 15.97 7.43 -1.09
CA LEU A 94 15.73 6.75 -2.36
C LEU A 94 15.99 7.64 -3.58
N THR A 95 15.61 8.93 -3.53
CA THR A 95 15.79 9.89 -4.64
C THR A 95 17.22 10.42 -4.78
N THR A 96 18.07 10.31 -3.75
CA THR A 96 19.49 10.68 -3.84
C THR A 96 20.41 9.49 -4.09
N SER A 97 19.83 8.28 -4.14
CA SER A 97 20.57 7.06 -4.47
C SER A 97 20.91 6.98 -5.96
N PRO A 98 22.11 6.50 -6.34
CA PRO A 98 22.43 6.24 -7.74
C PRO A 98 21.41 5.30 -8.41
N PRO A 99 21.12 5.44 -9.71
CA PRO A 99 20.11 4.63 -10.42
C PRO A 99 20.29 3.12 -10.27
N ALA A 100 21.53 2.64 -10.24
CA ALA A 100 21.81 1.21 -10.02
C ALA A 100 21.42 0.72 -8.62
N VAL A 101 21.58 1.57 -7.59
CA VAL A 101 21.16 1.30 -6.21
C VAL A 101 19.64 1.39 -6.10
N GLN A 102 19.02 2.40 -6.75
CA GLN A 102 17.56 2.45 -6.84
C GLN A 102 16.96 1.18 -7.46
N ALA A 103 17.58 0.65 -8.52
CA ALA A 103 17.14 -0.61 -9.15
C ALA A 103 17.25 -1.81 -8.20
N ALA A 104 18.32 -1.89 -7.40
CA ALA A 104 18.48 -2.94 -6.40
C ALA A 104 17.44 -2.81 -5.27
N MET A 105 17.21 -1.59 -4.75
CA MET A 105 16.17 -1.32 -3.75
C MET A 105 14.77 -1.64 -4.27
N LEU A 106 14.54 -1.40 -5.57
CA LEU A 106 13.28 -1.73 -6.22
C LEU A 106 13.00 -3.24 -6.21
N ALA A 107 14.00 -4.05 -6.56
CA ALA A 107 13.87 -5.52 -6.54
C ALA A 107 13.51 -6.00 -5.11
N VAL A 108 14.19 -5.46 -4.09
CA VAL A 108 13.88 -5.78 -2.69
C VAL A 108 12.47 -5.37 -2.29
N ALA A 109 12.05 -4.16 -2.65
CA ALA A 109 10.71 -3.66 -2.30
C ALA A 109 9.57 -4.46 -2.93
N LEU A 110 9.81 -5.04 -4.13
CA LEU A 110 8.78 -5.74 -4.90
C LEU A 110 8.78 -7.24 -4.67
N ASP A 111 9.94 -7.82 -5.00
CA ASP A 111 10.05 -9.27 -5.06
C ASP A 111 10.37 -9.84 -3.68
N ARG A 112 10.72 -8.94 -2.74
CA ARG A 112 11.14 -9.28 -1.37
C ARG A 112 12.32 -10.26 -1.36
N VAL A 113 13.11 -10.25 -2.43
CA VAL A 113 14.26 -11.12 -2.61
C VAL A 113 15.53 -10.31 -2.46
N VAL A 114 16.46 -10.82 -1.66
CA VAL A 114 17.76 -10.22 -1.37
C VAL A 114 18.82 -11.30 -1.49
N GLY A 115 19.54 -11.32 -2.59
CA GLY A 115 20.37 -12.47 -2.93
C GLY A 115 19.50 -13.72 -3.12
N ASP A 116 19.86 -14.79 -2.45
CA ASP A 116 19.09 -16.05 -2.47
C ASP A 116 18.06 -16.14 -1.32
N LEU A 117 17.84 -15.02 -0.58
CA LEU A 117 16.95 -14.97 0.58
C LEU A 117 15.64 -14.25 0.22
N THR A 118 14.51 -14.80 0.68
CA THR A 118 13.20 -14.15 0.58
C THR A 118 12.78 -13.57 1.93
N LEU A 119 12.49 -12.27 1.97
CA LEU A 119 12.02 -11.61 3.19
C LEU A 119 10.60 -12.06 3.55
N PRO A 120 10.32 -12.32 4.84
CA PRO A 120 8.98 -12.66 5.33
C PRO A 120 7.93 -11.61 4.93
N ARG A 121 6.70 -12.02 4.73
CA ARG A 121 5.58 -11.11 4.40
C ARG A 121 5.32 -10.08 5.50
N ALA A 122 5.63 -10.39 6.75
CA ALA A 122 5.50 -9.50 7.89
C ALA A 122 6.55 -8.37 7.93
N VAL A 123 7.57 -8.40 7.07
CA VAL A 123 8.48 -7.27 6.91
C VAL A 123 7.76 -6.14 6.18
N ARG A 124 7.60 -4.99 6.82
CA ARG A 124 7.02 -3.79 6.23
C ARG A 124 8.10 -2.97 5.55
N VAL A 125 7.92 -2.69 4.27
CA VAL A 125 8.88 -1.91 3.49
C VAL A 125 8.40 -0.47 3.43
N VAL A 126 9.22 0.44 3.95
CA VAL A 126 9.00 1.89 3.90
C VAL A 126 10.22 2.52 3.24
N ALA A 127 10.03 3.41 2.29
CA ALA A 127 11.09 4.18 1.68
C ALA A 127 10.97 5.66 2.05
N GLY A 128 12.10 6.35 2.13
CA GLY A 128 12.18 7.79 2.33
C GLY A 128 12.68 8.49 1.07
N ALA A 129 11.99 9.55 0.66
CA ALA A 129 12.38 10.42 -0.44
C ALA A 129 12.24 11.90 -0.05
N ASN A 130 13.03 12.72 -0.70
CA ASN A 130 12.86 14.17 -0.67
C ASN A 130 12.17 14.62 -1.97
N PRO A 131 11.41 15.73 -1.96
CA PRO A 131 10.88 16.30 -3.17
C PRO A 131 11.99 16.59 -4.20
N PRO A 132 11.75 16.42 -5.52
CA PRO A 132 12.79 16.58 -6.54
C PRO A 132 13.47 17.96 -6.52
N ASP A 133 12.74 19.03 -6.19
CA ASP A 133 13.23 20.40 -6.07
C ASP A 133 14.09 20.65 -4.81
N ARG A 134 14.08 19.73 -3.85
CA ARG A 134 14.80 19.77 -2.57
C ARG A 134 15.89 18.70 -2.44
N ALA A 135 15.99 17.82 -3.40
CA ALA A 135 17.03 16.79 -3.43
C ALA A 135 18.28 17.37 -4.11
N ALA A 136 19.32 17.70 -3.33
CA ALA A 136 20.63 18.07 -3.90
C ALA A 136 21.15 16.88 -4.72
N ASP A 137 21.41 17.09 -6.00
CA ASP A 137 21.83 16.05 -6.98
C ASP A 137 20.86 14.84 -7.07
N GLY A 138 19.57 15.05 -6.71
CA GLY A 138 18.57 13.99 -6.68
C GLY A 138 18.21 13.48 -8.08
N TRP A 139 17.96 12.19 -8.15
CA TRP A 139 17.43 11.51 -9.33
C TRP A 139 15.92 11.46 -9.24
N GLU A 140 15.23 11.80 -10.31
CA GLU A 140 13.78 11.51 -10.39
C GLU A 140 13.54 10.01 -10.25
N LEU A 141 12.45 9.66 -9.57
CA LEU A 141 12.02 8.27 -9.52
C LEU A 141 11.67 7.80 -10.93
N SER A 142 12.27 6.71 -11.37
CA SER A 142 11.85 6.11 -12.63
C SER A 142 10.37 5.73 -12.59
N PRO A 143 9.58 5.85 -13.67
CA PRO A 143 8.17 5.51 -13.68
C PRO A 143 7.87 4.08 -13.16
N PRO A 144 8.68 3.05 -13.46
CA PRO A 144 8.51 1.74 -12.87
C PRO A 144 8.67 1.72 -11.35
N LEU A 145 9.56 2.55 -10.79
CA LEU A 145 9.77 2.65 -9.35
C LEU A 145 8.62 3.41 -8.68
N ALA A 146 8.24 4.56 -9.22
CA ALA A 146 7.13 5.36 -8.71
C ALA A 146 5.83 4.55 -8.63
N ASN A 147 5.50 3.77 -9.65
CA ASN A 147 4.27 2.96 -9.72
C ASN A 147 4.28 1.70 -8.83
N ARG A 148 5.20 1.61 -7.87
CA ARG A 148 5.36 0.46 -7.00
C ARG A 148 5.21 0.76 -5.52
N PHE A 149 5.06 2.04 -5.20
CA PHE A 149 4.87 2.53 -3.83
C PHE A 149 3.53 3.21 -3.65
N ALA A 150 2.98 3.12 -2.45
CA ALA A 150 1.98 4.05 -1.98
C ALA A 150 2.68 5.34 -1.54
N HIS A 151 2.48 6.42 -2.27
CA HIS A 151 3.11 7.71 -2.00
C HIS A 151 2.38 8.43 -0.86
N VAL A 152 3.10 8.82 0.18
CA VAL A 152 2.56 9.54 1.33
C VAL A 152 3.33 10.84 1.53
N GLN A 153 2.64 11.98 1.40
CA GLN A 153 3.20 13.28 1.72
C GLN A 153 3.22 13.44 3.24
N TYR A 154 4.37 13.17 3.85
CA TYR A 154 4.56 13.23 5.30
C TYR A 154 4.91 14.65 5.74
N LEU A 155 3.97 15.31 6.39
CA LEU A 155 4.14 16.67 6.86
C LEU A 155 3.60 16.79 8.31
N PRO A 156 4.43 16.47 9.31
CA PRO A 156 4.05 16.63 10.70
C PRO A 156 3.73 18.10 11.01
N SER A 157 2.71 18.31 11.82
CA SER A 157 2.28 19.64 12.23
C SER A 157 3.26 20.29 13.20
N VAL A 158 3.15 21.62 13.35
CA VAL A 158 3.93 22.36 14.34
C VAL A 158 3.62 21.88 15.75
N ASP A 159 2.36 21.59 16.05
CA ASP A 159 1.93 21.10 17.36
C ASP A 159 2.54 19.74 17.68
N GLU A 160 2.54 18.80 16.71
CA GLU A 160 3.20 17.49 16.86
C GLU A 160 4.71 17.63 17.16
N TRP A 161 5.38 18.62 16.54
CA TRP A 161 6.79 18.89 16.82
C TRP A 161 6.99 19.52 18.22
N ILE A 162 6.14 20.47 18.61
CA ILE A 162 6.18 21.10 19.93
C ILE A 162 5.97 20.04 21.01
N ASP A 163 4.95 19.20 20.88
CA ASP A 163 4.64 18.14 21.83
C ASP A 163 5.81 17.16 21.95
N GLY A 164 6.36 16.71 20.83
CA GLY A 164 7.54 15.84 20.81
C GLY A 164 8.74 16.45 21.50
N THR A 165 8.95 17.76 21.36
CA THR A 165 10.10 18.47 21.94
C THR A 165 9.91 18.78 23.43
N THR A 166 8.67 19.04 23.87
CA THR A 166 8.37 19.47 25.24
C THR A 166 8.07 18.29 26.18
N VAL A 167 7.34 17.30 25.70
CA VAL A 167 6.92 16.13 26.49
C VAL A 167 7.84 14.93 26.25
N GLY A 168 8.61 14.96 25.17
CA GLY A 168 9.46 13.89 24.67
C GLY A 168 8.83 13.21 23.46
N TRP A 169 9.69 12.71 22.58
CA TRP A 169 9.30 11.93 21.41
C TRP A 169 8.82 10.55 21.89
N SER A 170 7.59 10.53 22.41
CA SER A 170 6.91 9.29 22.80
C SER A 170 6.67 8.41 21.57
N ALA A 171 6.18 7.20 21.82
CA ALA A 171 5.76 6.29 20.75
C ALA A 171 4.80 7.01 19.78
N PRO A 172 4.90 6.75 18.47
CA PRO A 172 3.95 7.29 17.51
C PRO A 172 2.52 6.89 17.90
N PRO A 173 1.50 7.64 17.46
CA PRO A 173 0.11 7.32 17.76
C PRO A 173 -0.23 5.89 17.30
N ALA A 174 -1.16 5.27 18.01
CA ALA A 174 -1.63 3.94 17.63
C ALA A 174 -2.26 3.97 16.22
N SER A 175 -1.97 2.95 15.44
CA SER A 175 -2.61 2.75 14.14
C SER A 175 -4.11 2.53 14.30
N ARG A 176 -4.90 3.11 13.39
CA ARG A 176 -6.34 2.84 13.25
C ARG A 176 -6.64 1.77 12.21
N ALA A 177 -5.62 1.20 11.59
CA ALA A 177 -5.77 0.13 10.60
C ALA A 177 -6.38 -1.11 11.25
N ILE A 178 -7.20 -1.81 10.49
CA ILE A 178 -7.84 -3.05 10.88
C ILE A 178 -7.20 -4.23 10.14
N THR A 179 -7.42 -5.44 10.64
CA THR A 179 -7.11 -6.65 9.87
C THR A 179 -8.35 -7.03 9.07
N ALA A 180 -8.26 -6.92 7.75
CA ALA A 180 -9.36 -7.27 6.86
C ALA A 180 -9.65 -8.78 6.94
N ASP A 181 -10.91 -9.11 7.12
CA ASP A 181 -11.40 -10.46 6.87
C ASP A 181 -11.57 -10.71 5.36
N PRO A 182 -11.73 -11.98 4.92
CA PRO A 182 -11.88 -12.30 3.50
C PRO A 182 -13.08 -11.63 2.84
N THR A 183 -14.20 -11.45 3.53
CA THR A 183 -15.41 -10.79 3.01
C THR A 183 -15.12 -9.33 2.68
N ARG A 184 -14.47 -8.61 3.60
CA ARG A 184 -14.09 -7.22 3.40
C ARG A 184 -13.12 -7.06 2.23
N VAL A 185 -12.15 -7.97 2.09
CA VAL A 185 -11.23 -7.97 0.95
C VAL A 185 -11.99 -8.05 -0.37
N GLU A 186 -12.96 -8.95 -0.47
CA GLU A 186 -13.77 -9.11 -1.70
C GLU A 186 -14.72 -7.93 -1.93
N THR A 187 -15.29 -7.35 -0.88
CA THR A 187 -16.13 -6.13 -0.99
C THR A 187 -15.31 -4.96 -1.55
N VAL A 188 -14.10 -4.73 -1.05
CA VAL A 188 -13.24 -3.64 -1.56
C VAL A 188 -12.77 -3.92 -2.99
N LYS A 189 -12.46 -5.18 -3.35
CA LYS A 189 -12.19 -5.56 -4.73
C LYS A 189 -13.39 -5.30 -5.65
N ALA A 190 -14.60 -5.59 -5.19
CA ALA A 190 -15.82 -5.32 -5.94
C ALA A 190 -16.04 -3.81 -6.16
N LEU A 191 -15.75 -2.97 -5.16
CA LEU A 191 -15.73 -1.51 -5.30
C LEU A 191 -14.75 -1.07 -6.39
N VAL A 192 -13.50 -1.48 -6.32
CA VAL A 192 -12.48 -1.10 -7.31
C VAL A 192 -12.84 -1.58 -8.72
N THR A 193 -13.26 -2.83 -8.85
CA THR A 193 -13.63 -3.40 -10.17
C THR A 193 -14.90 -2.78 -10.75
N GLY A 194 -15.87 -2.43 -9.90
CA GLY A 194 -17.08 -1.70 -10.27
C GLY A 194 -16.76 -0.30 -10.82
N PHE A 195 -15.89 0.44 -10.13
CA PHE A 195 -15.42 1.73 -10.62
C PHE A 195 -14.72 1.61 -11.98
N ILE A 196 -13.78 0.70 -12.11
CA ILE A 196 -13.03 0.49 -13.36
C ILE A 196 -13.95 0.06 -14.51
N ARG A 197 -15.02 -0.69 -14.23
CA ARG A 197 -16.00 -1.07 -15.25
C ARG A 197 -16.76 0.13 -15.82
N THR A 198 -17.01 1.13 -14.98
CA THR A 198 -17.69 2.37 -15.41
C THR A 198 -16.73 3.40 -16.01
N ARG A 199 -15.45 3.28 -15.68
CA ARG A 199 -14.38 4.20 -16.12
C ARG A 199 -13.14 3.43 -16.57
N PRO A 200 -13.24 2.66 -17.66
CA PRO A 200 -12.16 1.77 -18.11
C PRO A 200 -10.88 2.53 -18.49
N GLU A 201 -10.97 3.81 -18.84
CA GLU A 201 -9.85 4.70 -19.11
C GLU A 201 -8.92 4.86 -17.90
N HIS A 202 -9.44 4.73 -16.69
CA HIS A 202 -8.67 4.82 -15.45
C HIS A 202 -7.96 3.51 -15.05
N LEU A 203 -8.17 2.42 -15.77
CA LEU A 203 -7.44 1.17 -15.49
C LEU A 203 -5.93 1.32 -15.71
N HIS A 204 -5.54 2.12 -16.69
CA HIS A 204 -4.16 2.41 -17.00
C HIS A 204 -4.04 3.78 -17.66
N ALA A 205 -3.64 4.78 -16.89
CA ALA A 205 -3.47 6.16 -17.37
C ALA A 205 -2.04 6.62 -17.10
N PHE A 206 -1.12 6.30 -18.04
CA PHE A 206 0.27 6.70 -17.94
C PHE A 206 0.38 8.23 -18.09
N PRO A 207 1.08 8.93 -17.17
CA PRO A 207 1.21 10.39 -17.22
C PRO A 207 1.91 10.86 -18.50
N ARG A 208 1.50 12.02 -19.01
CA ARG A 208 2.04 12.63 -20.22
C ARG A 208 3.23 13.56 -19.97
N THR A 209 3.43 13.96 -18.70
CA THR A 209 4.53 14.86 -18.30
C THR A 209 5.59 14.07 -17.52
N ALA A 210 6.85 14.48 -17.61
CA ALA A 210 7.94 13.85 -16.85
C ALA A 210 7.68 13.92 -15.34
N GLU A 211 7.27 15.06 -14.83
CA GLU A 211 6.92 15.25 -13.41
C GLU A 211 5.83 14.29 -12.94
N GLY A 212 4.80 14.04 -13.76
CA GLY A 212 3.73 13.10 -13.44
C GLY A 212 4.20 11.66 -13.38
N THR A 213 5.26 11.29 -14.10
CA THR A 213 5.75 9.89 -14.12
C THR A 213 6.49 9.48 -12.84
N GLY A 214 7.06 10.44 -12.12
CA GLY A 214 7.71 10.22 -10.82
C GLY A 214 6.73 10.15 -9.63
N GLY A 215 5.47 10.49 -9.84
CA GLY A 215 4.39 10.45 -8.85
C GLY A 215 3.49 9.23 -8.94
N PRO A 216 2.38 9.21 -8.18
CA PRO A 216 1.37 8.15 -8.24
C PRO A 216 0.49 8.29 -9.50
N TRP A 217 0.22 7.19 -10.18
CA TRP A 217 -0.66 7.15 -11.35
C TRP A 217 -1.36 5.80 -11.51
N PRO A 218 -2.57 5.76 -12.14
CA PRO A 218 -3.37 4.57 -12.25
C PRO A 218 -2.72 3.50 -13.14
N SER A 219 -2.61 2.31 -12.62
CA SER A 219 -2.21 1.10 -13.35
C SER A 219 -2.91 -0.12 -12.77
N ARG A 220 -2.91 -1.23 -13.50
CA ARG A 220 -3.43 -2.51 -12.97
C ARG A 220 -2.82 -2.86 -11.62
N ARG A 221 -1.51 -2.58 -11.44
CA ARG A 221 -0.80 -2.82 -10.19
C ARG A 221 -1.30 -1.92 -9.07
N THR A 222 -1.34 -0.61 -9.28
CA THR A 222 -1.72 0.35 -8.23
C THR A 222 -3.18 0.19 -7.80
N TRP A 223 -4.08 -0.20 -8.70
CA TRP A 223 -5.44 -0.58 -8.33
C TRP A 223 -5.50 -1.86 -7.47
N THR A 224 -4.68 -2.86 -7.79
CA THR A 224 -4.58 -4.07 -6.94
C THR A 224 -4.01 -3.74 -5.57
N MET A 225 -2.98 -2.89 -5.51
CA MET A 225 -2.40 -2.41 -4.26
C MET A 225 -3.41 -1.59 -3.45
N LEU A 226 -4.17 -0.71 -4.11
CA LEU A 226 -5.21 0.08 -3.46
C LEU A 226 -6.30 -0.81 -2.86
N ALA A 227 -6.81 -1.78 -3.60
CA ALA A 227 -7.80 -2.71 -3.09
C ALA A 227 -7.30 -3.47 -1.85
N ALA A 228 -6.06 -3.95 -1.89
CA ALA A 228 -5.47 -4.70 -0.78
C ALA A 228 -5.22 -3.82 0.46
N ALA A 229 -4.69 -2.61 0.29
CA ALA A 229 -4.42 -1.70 1.41
C ALA A 229 -5.71 -1.11 1.99
N LEU A 230 -6.64 -0.70 1.13
CA LEU A 230 -7.91 -0.08 1.53
C LEU A 230 -8.79 -1.04 2.33
N ALA A 231 -8.72 -2.34 2.09
CA ALA A 231 -9.41 -3.35 2.89
C ALA A 231 -8.99 -3.30 4.38
N ASN A 232 -7.78 -2.85 4.68
CA ASN A 232 -7.27 -2.72 6.04
C ASN A 232 -7.54 -1.34 6.67
N VAL A 233 -8.32 -0.48 6.02
CA VAL A 233 -8.73 0.83 6.54
C VAL A 233 -10.22 0.81 6.84
N ARG A 234 -10.62 1.41 7.96
CA ARG A 234 -12.04 1.54 8.35
C ARG A 234 -12.80 2.42 7.37
N ASP A 235 -14.09 2.15 7.18
CA ASP A 235 -14.92 2.92 6.25
C ASP A 235 -15.14 4.37 6.70
N ASP A 236 -15.11 4.61 8.02
CA ASP A 236 -15.24 5.93 8.63
C ASP A 236 -13.91 6.72 8.70
N ASP A 237 -12.77 6.13 8.33
CA ASP A 237 -11.47 6.82 8.26
C ASP A 237 -11.24 7.44 6.87
N ALA A 238 -11.98 8.50 6.59
CA ALA A 238 -11.92 9.22 5.31
C ALA A 238 -10.50 9.70 4.97
N ALA A 239 -9.73 10.17 5.98
CA ALA A 239 -8.38 10.69 5.77
C ALA A 239 -7.41 9.61 5.27
N SER A 240 -7.42 8.42 5.90
CA SER A 240 -6.56 7.31 5.48
C SER A 240 -6.99 6.73 4.12
N ARG A 241 -8.29 6.65 3.85
CA ARG A 241 -8.83 6.24 2.54
C ARG A 241 -8.40 7.19 1.42
N GLN A 242 -8.47 8.49 1.67
CA GLN A 242 -8.03 9.53 0.74
C GLN A 242 -6.52 9.45 0.49
N ALA A 243 -5.72 9.34 1.55
CA ALA A 243 -4.27 9.23 1.44
C ALA A 243 -3.84 8.01 0.59
N LEU A 244 -4.48 6.85 0.79
CA LEU A 244 -4.23 5.65 -0.01
C LEU A 244 -4.63 5.83 -1.48
N ALA A 245 -5.82 6.36 -1.75
CA ALA A 245 -6.29 6.57 -3.11
C ALA A 245 -5.36 7.54 -3.86
N PHE A 246 -5.07 8.68 -3.26
CA PHE A 246 -4.18 9.68 -3.87
C PHE A 246 -2.76 9.16 -4.06
N GLY A 247 -2.25 8.45 -3.04
CA GLY A 247 -0.89 7.91 -3.07
C GLY A 247 -0.67 6.73 -4.03
N LEU A 248 -1.73 6.09 -4.51
CA LEU A 248 -1.62 4.95 -5.43
C LEU A 248 -2.11 5.24 -6.84
N VAL A 249 -3.21 5.99 -6.99
CA VAL A 249 -3.80 6.25 -8.31
C VAL A 249 -3.80 7.73 -8.70
N GLY A 250 -3.17 8.58 -7.90
CA GLY A 250 -3.12 10.03 -8.13
C GLY A 250 -4.38 10.74 -7.64
N GLU A 251 -4.26 12.04 -7.36
CA GLU A 251 -5.30 12.85 -6.72
C GLU A 251 -6.59 12.89 -7.56
N GLY A 252 -6.50 13.24 -8.84
CA GLY A 252 -7.69 13.39 -9.69
C GLY A 252 -8.52 12.12 -9.77
N VAL A 253 -7.89 10.99 -10.11
CA VAL A 253 -8.58 9.70 -10.19
C VAL A 253 -8.99 9.20 -8.81
N GLY A 254 -8.20 9.48 -7.78
CA GLY A 254 -8.52 9.16 -6.39
C GLY A 254 -9.79 9.82 -5.89
N VAL A 255 -9.99 11.11 -6.20
CA VAL A 255 -11.23 11.85 -5.89
C VAL A 255 -12.43 11.22 -6.60
N GLU A 256 -12.30 10.94 -7.90
CA GLU A 256 -13.39 10.31 -8.67
C GLU A 256 -13.76 8.93 -8.11
N PHE A 257 -12.75 8.11 -7.75
CA PHE A 257 -12.97 6.79 -7.16
C PHE A 257 -13.69 6.88 -5.81
N LEU A 258 -13.20 7.73 -4.89
CA LEU A 258 -13.79 7.87 -3.56
C LEU A 258 -15.23 8.40 -3.62
N THR A 259 -15.47 9.41 -4.46
CA THR A 259 -16.83 9.95 -4.67
C THR A 259 -17.77 8.89 -5.23
N TRP A 260 -17.29 8.09 -6.20
CA TRP A 260 -18.09 6.98 -6.74
C TRP A 260 -18.35 5.91 -5.67
N ALA A 261 -17.34 5.57 -4.86
CA ALA A 261 -17.44 4.56 -3.82
C ALA A 261 -18.45 4.95 -2.72
N GLU A 262 -18.47 6.21 -2.30
CA GLU A 262 -19.48 6.75 -1.39
C GLU A 262 -20.90 6.64 -1.96
N GLN A 263 -21.07 6.93 -3.25
CA GLN A 263 -22.37 6.83 -3.93
C GLN A 263 -22.80 5.38 -4.23
N ALA A 264 -21.83 4.46 -4.32
CA ALA A 264 -22.11 3.05 -4.55
C ALA A 264 -22.78 2.40 -3.34
N ASP A 265 -22.39 2.82 -2.12
CA ASP A 265 -22.97 2.36 -0.84
C ASP A 265 -23.32 0.86 -0.87
N LEU A 266 -22.28 0.02 -1.00
CA LEU A 266 -22.46 -1.41 -1.16
C LEU A 266 -22.92 -2.04 0.15
N PRO A 267 -24.08 -2.74 0.18
CA PRO A 267 -24.50 -3.47 1.34
C PRO A 267 -23.57 -4.67 1.63
N ASP A 268 -23.57 -5.14 2.87
CA ASP A 268 -22.85 -6.36 3.26
C ASP A 268 -23.30 -7.54 2.38
N PRO A 269 -22.38 -8.24 1.70
CA PRO A 269 -22.72 -9.38 0.84
C PRO A 269 -23.49 -10.50 1.57
N ALA A 270 -23.19 -10.74 2.85
CA ALA A 270 -23.89 -11.75 3.63
C ALA A 270 -25.35 -11.34 3.90
N ALA A 271 -25.60 -10.03 4.14
CA ALA A 271 -26.95 -9.51 4.28
C ALA A 271 -27.74 -9.60 2.95
N VAL A 272 -27.09 -9.32 1.82
CA VAL A 272 -27.72 -9.47 0.48
C VAL A 272 -28.06 -10.91 0.18
N VAL A 273 -27.23 -11.86 0.57
CA VAL A 273 -27.50 -13.30 0.41
C VAL A 273 -28.65 -13.75 1.31
N ALA A 274 -28.73 -13.23 2.52
CA ALA A 274 -29.81 -13.53 3.45
C ALA A 274 -31.17 -12.93 3.00
N ASP A 275 -31.15 -11.72 2.47
CA ASP A 275 -32.33 -11.02 1.97
C ASP A 275 -31.99 -10.20 0.71
N PRO A 276 -32.18 -10.75 -0.50
CA PRO A 276 -31.94 -10.02 -1.75
C PRO A 276 -32.80 -8.77 -1.94
N SER A 277 -33.90 -8.62 -1.20
CA SER A 277 -34.82 -7.47 -1.36
C SER A 277 -34.26 -6.15 -0.81
N ILE A 278 -33.17 -6.17 -0.08
CA ILE A 278 -32.47 -4.96 0.39
C ILE A 278 -31.78 -4.18 -0.73
N VAL A 279 -31.66 -4.79 -1.92
CA VAL A 279 -31.01 -4.18 -3.08
C VAL A 279 -32.05 -3.79 -4.12
N ASP A 280 -31.97 -2.55 -4.59
CA ASP A 280 -32.71 -2.13 -5.80
C ASP A 280 -31.98 -2.67 -7.05
N TRP A 281 -32.46 -3.77 -7.60
CA TRP A 281 -31.94 -4.44 -8.78
C TRP A 281 -32.23 -3.71 -10.09
N THR A 282 -33.16 -2.78 -10.07
CA THR A 282 -33.54 -1.95 -11.24
C THR A 282 -32.77 -0.62 -11.28
N GLY A 283 -31.98 -0.36 -10.25
CA GLY A 283 -31.23 0.86 -10.07
C GLY A 283 -30.00 0.99 -10.97
N ARG A 284 -29.00 1.70 -10.51
CA ARG A 284 -27.75 1.94 -11.25
C ARG A 284 -27.04 0.61 -11.58
N ALA A 285 -26.85 0.32 -12.86
CA ALA A 285 -26.24 -0.92 -13.33
C ALA A 285 -24.82 -1.16 -12.78
N ASP A 286 -24.04 -0.09 -12.56
CA ASP A 286 -22.70 -0.18 -11.97
C ASP A 286 -22.74 -0.62 -10.49
N ARG A 287 -23.72 -0.11 -9.73
CA ARG A 287 -23.97 -0.52 -8.35
C ARG A 287 -24.42 -1.98 -8.27
N VAL A 288 -25.39 -2.36 -9.09
CA VAL A 288 -25.87 -3.76 -9.18
C VAL A 288 -24.71 -4.71 -9.47
N TRP A 289 -23.86 -4.37 -10.43
CA TRP A 289 -22.68 -5.16 -10.76
C TRP A 289 -21.68 -5.28 -9.59
N ALA A 290 -21.43 -4.20 -8.88
CA ALA A 290 -20.55 -4.21 -7.73
C ALA A 290 -21.11 -5.09 -6.59
N VAL A 291 -22.42 -5.00 -6.32
CA VAL A 291 -23.10 -5.87 -5.34
C VAL A 291 -22.98 -7.35 -5.73
N LEU A 292 -23.29 -7.69 -6.98
CA LEU A 292 -23.19 -9.08 -7.45
C LEU A 292 -21.73 -9.59 -7.39
N SER A 293 -20.76 -8.74 -7.72
CA SER A 293 -19.34 -9.08 -7.60
C SER A 293 -18.94 -9.34 -6.15
N ALA A 294 -19.44 -8.55 -5.21
CA ALA A 294 -19.20 -8.75 -3.77
C ALA A 294 -19.83 -10.06 -3.27
N VAL A 295 -21.05 -10.38 -3.70
CA VAL A 295 -21.74 -11.66 -3.38
C VAL A 295 -20.96 -12.86 -3.92
N VAL A 296 -20.47 -12.80 -5.15
CA VAL A 296 -19.64 -13.86 -5.74
C VAL A 296 -18.33 -13.99 -4.99
N GLY A 297 -17.69 -12.88 -4.64
CA GLY A 297 -16.46 -12.86 -3.84
C GLY A 297 -16.67 -13.46 -2.44
N TRP A 298 -17.77 -13.13 -1.78
CA TRP A 298 -18.18 -13.73 -0.51
C TRP A 298 -18.32 -15.25 -0.60
N ALA A 299 -19.04 -15.74 -1.62
CA ALA A 299 -19.22 -17.18 -1.81
C ALA A 299 -17.90 -17.91 -2.10
N ALA A 300 -17.02 -17.31 -2.90
CA ALA A 300 -15.70 -17.84 -3.21
C ALA A 300 -14.80 -17.89 -1.96
N SER A 301 -14.84 -16.87 -1.11
CA SER A 301 -14.06 -16.80 0.13
C SER A 301 -14.49 -17.87 1.14
N ALA A 302 -15.80 -18.12 1.25
CA ALA A 302 -16.34 -19.17 2.11
C ALA A 302 -15.99 -20.59 1.58
N GLY A 303 -15.83 -20.75 0.28
CA GLY A 303 -15.33 -21.97 -0.37
C GLY A 303 -16.23 -23.22 -0.23
N THR A 304 -17.50 -23.05 0.15
CA THR A 304 -18.43 -24.16 0.40
C THR A 304 -19.49 -24.25 -0.68
N VAL A 305 -20.03 -25.46 -0.91
CA VAL A 305 -21.18 -25.67 -1.83
C VAL A 305 -22.40 -24.89 -1.35
N GLU A 306 -22.57 -24.74 -0.04
CA GLU A 306 -23.69 -24.04 0.56
C GLU A 306 -23.63 -22.54 0.28
N SER A 307 -22.45 -21.91 0.45
CA SER A 307 -22.27 -20.48 0.15
C SER A 307 -22.53 -20.19 -1.33
N TRP A 308 -22.05 -21.02 -2.23
CA TRP A 308 -22.36 -20.88 -3.66
C TRP A 308 -23.85 -21.05 -3.98
N ARG A 309 -24.52 -22.03 -3.34
CA ARG A 309 -25.95 -22.23 -3.51
C ARG A 309 -26.75 -21.00 -3.02
N SER A 310 -26.38 -20.45 -1.89
CA SER A 310 -27.02 -19.25 -1.33
C SER A 310 -26.80 -18.00 -2.19
N ALA A 311 -25.63 -17.85 -2.80
CA ALA A 311 -25.32 -16.74 -3.70
C ALA A 311 -26.16 -16.70 -4.97
N TRP A 312 -26.81 -17.82 -5.37
CA TRP A 312 -27.73 -17.81 -6.52
C TRP A 312 -29.00 -16.99 -6.29
N GLY A 313 -29.46 -16.81 -5.04
CA GLY A 313 -30.64 -15.98 -4.73
C GLY A 313 -30.51 -14.56 -5.26
N PRO A 314 -29.50 -13.78 -4.86
CA PRO A 314 -29.24 -12.45 -5.42
C PRO A 314 -29.03 -12.41 -6.94
N LEU A 315 -28.37 -13.43 -7.52
CA LEU A 315 -28.14 -13.51 -8.97
C LEU A 315 -29.47 -13.68 -9.74
N LEU A 316 -30.39 -14.47 -9.21
CA LEU A 316 -31.73 -14.65 -9.79
C LEU A 316 -32.57 -13.38 -9.64
N ALA A 317 -32.55 -12.74 -8.45
CA ALA A 317 -33.27 -11.49 -8.21
C ALA A 317 -32.83 -10.35 -9.14
N ALA A 318 -31.54 -10.33 -9.51
CA ALA A 318 -31.02 -9.34 -10.45
C ALA A 318 -31.35 -9.65 -11.93
N ALA A 319 -31.83 -10.85 -12.24
CA ALA A 319 -32.18 -11.28 -13.59
C ALA A 319 -33.67 -11.10 -13.90
N GLU A 320 -34.52 -10.86 -12.89
CA GLU A 320 -35.95 -10.53 -13.01
C GLU A 320 -36.17 -9.05 -13.28
#